data_4396e11f870a3bfc1e2918ec11d49d1f
#
_entry.id   4396e11f870a3bfc1e2918ec11d49d1f
#
_cell.length_a   1.000
_cell.length_b   1.000
_cell.length_c   1.000
_cell.angle_alpha   90.00
_cell.angle_beta   90.00
_cell.angle_gamma   90.00
#
_symmetry.space_group_name_H-M   'P 1'
#
loop_
_entity.id
_entity.type
_entity.pdbx_description
1 polymer ?
#
loop_
_entity_poly.entity_id
_entity_poly.type
_entity_poly.pdbx_seq_one_letter_code
_entity_poly.pdbx_strand_id
1 'polypeptide(L)'
;MPDEHLTGVWQPRVVNLYMDNAVTVLRRRQDGWNVQRMTHAMGRPLMEPLIWNATSGKPFGRSRLKRSIRTLIDDYIRTVANATIALEFDTTPQKYILGVTDEQYDVLISDKFKSYVGSLLAATSNPETGENPVFGQLAQGSLSPHTEKMRMTATQFAAATGLTVTDVGVVNDANPTSSDAILAQSQTLVLLAQQLNTGNGDALRTIAQMAQAILRNVPPGALTEEERNVMPHFKNPAMPSVAV
;
A
#
# COMPACT_ATOMS: atom_id res chain seq x y z
N MET A 1 -14.23 -5.77 -23.99
CA MET A 1 -14.06 -5.03 -22.74
C MET A 1 -13.48 -3.61 -22.96
N PRO A 2 -13.80 -2.90 -24.01
CA PRO A 2 -13.15 -1.62 -24.29
C PRO A 2 -13.83 -0.41 -23.66
N ASP A 3 -15.11 -0.50 -23.30
CA ASP A 3 -15.89 0.72 -23.06
C ASP A 3 -15.91 1.21 -21.61
N GLU A 4 -15.54 0.37 -20.65
CA GLU A 4 -15.55 0.73 -19.23
C GLU A 4 -14.37 1.61 -18.80
N HIS A 5 -13.26 1.57 -19.53
CA HIS A 5 -12.08 2.37 -19.25
C HIS A 5 -12.14 3.81 -19.79
N LEU A 6 -12.99 4.05 -20.78
CA LEU A 6 -13.07 5.36 -21.46
C LEU A 6 -13.98 6.35 -20.76
N THR A 7 -14.96 5.88 -19.97
CA THR A 7 -15.94 6.78 -19.32
C THR A 7 -15.63 7.04 -17.85
N GLY A 8 -14.68 6.35 -17.25
CA GLY A 8 -14.32 6.48 -15.82
C GLY A 8 -15.43 6.10 -14.83
N VAL A 9 -16.57 5.62 -15.29
CA VAL A 9 -17.71 5.23 -14.46
C VAL A 9 -17.77 3.70 -14.37
N TRP A 10 -17.50 3.17 -13.18
CA TRP A 10 -17.67 1.75 -12.90
C TRP A 10 -19.14 1.36 -12.95
N GLN A 11 -19.49 0.48 -13.89
CA GLN A 11 -20.83 -0.08 -13.98
C GLN A 11 -20.80 -1.57 -13.62
N PRO A 12 -21.66 -2.03 -12.68
CA PRO A 12 -21.70 -3.42 -12.31
C PRO A 12 -22.19 -4.28 -13.49
N ARG A 13 -21.46 -5.35 -13.81
CA ARG A 13 -21.84 -6.36 -14.81
C ARG A 13 -22.67 -7.47 -14.22
N VAL A 14 -22.38 -7.81 -12.98
CA VAL A 14 -23.08 -8.87 -12.24
C VAL A 14 -23.42 -8.32 -10.88
N VAL A 15 -24.68 -8.44 -10.50
CA VAL A 15 -25.19 -8.09 -9.18
C VAL A 15 -25.84 -9.34 -8.57
N ASN A 16 -25.40 -9.75 -7.41
CA ASN A 16 -25.98 -10.86 -6.66
C ASN A 16 -26.81 -10.29 -5.50
N LEU A 17 -28.09 -10.67 -5.46
CA LEU A 17 -28.99 -10.35 -4.37
C LEU A 17 -29.19 -11.61 -3.51
N TYR A 18 -28.69 -11.56 -2.28
CA TYR A 18 -28.83 -12.64 -1.30
C TYR A 18 -30.05 -12.35 -0.43
N MET A 19 -31.04 -13.19 -0.54
CA MET A 19 -32.29 -13.14 0.21
C MET A 19 -32.42 -14.36 1.10
N ASP A 20 -33.36 -14.37 2.04
CA ASP A 20 -33.49 -15.42 3.04
C ASP A 20 -33.68 -16.82 2.45
N ASN A 21 -34.37 -16.93 1.31
CA ASN A 21 -34.68 -18.20 0.67
C ASN A 21 -34.32 -18.22 -0.83
N ALA A 22 -33.55 -17.25 -1.31
CA ALA A 22 -33.16 -17.23 -2.71
C ALA A 22 -31.89 -16.39 -2.93
N VAL A 23 -31.11 -16.77 -3.92
CA VAL A 23 -30.07 -15.93 -4.53
C VAL A 23 -30.51 -15.54 -5.92
N THR A 24 -30.58 -14.25 -6.20
CA THR A 24 -30.90 -13.72 -7.52
C THR A 24 -29.66 -13.12 -8.14
N VAL A 25 -29.23 -13.66 -9.27
CA VAL A 25 -28.08 -13.20 -10.04
C VAL A 25 -28.58 -12.37 -11.21
N LEU A 26 -28.22 -11.10 -11.22
CA LEU A 26 -28.52 -10.14 -12.28
C LEU A 26 -27.26 -9.97 -13.14
N ARG A 27 -27.33 -10.33 -14.41
CA ARG A 27 -26.20 -10.18 -15.34
C ARG A 27 -26.58 -9.14 -16.40
N ARG A 28 -25.79 -8.08 -16.51
CA ARG A 28 -25.98 -7.04 -17.53
C ARG A 28 -25.65 -7.59 -18.91
N ARG A 29 -26.56 -7.37 -19.88
CA ARG A 29 -26.38 -7.64 -21.31
C ARG A 29 -26.62 -6.35 -22.10
N GLN A 30 -26.41 -6.38 -23.41
CA GLN A 30 -26.63 -5.21 -24.27
C GLN A 30 -28.08 -4.72 -24.21
N ASP A 31 -29.06 -5.63 -24.13
CA ASP A 31 -30.50 -5.35 -24.17
C ASP A 31 -31.15 -5.28 -22.75
N GLY A 32 -30.35 -5.19 -21.67
CA GLY A 32 -30.91 -5.13 -20.32
C GLY A 32 -30.26 -6.12 -19.34
N TRP A 33 -31.05 -6.58 -18.36
CA TRP A 33 -30.59 -7.50 -17.33
C TRP A 33 -31.17 -8.89 -17.53
N ASN A 34 -30.29 -9.89 -17.60
CA ASN A 34 -30.68 -11.28 -17.47
C ASN A 34 -30.77 -11.63 -15.97
N VAL A 35 -31.90 -12.21 -15.55
CA VAL A 35 -32.20 -12.55 -14.16
C VAL A 35 -32.25 -14.04 -14.00
N GLN A 36 -31.39 -14.57 -13.13
CA GLN A 36 -31.42 -15.98 -12.74
C GLN A 36 -31.68 -16.07 -11.23
N ARG A 37 -32.74 -16.76 -10.83
CA ARG A 37 -33.11 -16.97 -9.43
C ARG A 37 -32.90 -18.44 -9.04
N MET A 38 -32.16 -18.65 -7.96
CA MET A 38 -31.93 -19.96 -7.32
C MET A 38 -32.54 -19.92 -5.93
N THR A 39 -33.46 -20.86 -5.65
CA THR A 39 -34.10 -20.97 -4.34
C THR A 39 -33.33 -21.92 -3.42
N HIS A 40 -33.37 -21.66 -2.12
CA HIS A 40 -32.80 -22.50 -1.07
C HIS A 40 -33.65 -22.46 0.21
N ALA A 41 -33.48 -23.43 1.08
CA ALA A 41 -34.27 -23.59 2.31
C ALA A 41 -33.55 -23.06 3.57
N MET A 42 -32.63 -22.09 3.44
CA MET A 42 -31.79 -21.67 4.58
C MET A 42 -32.52 -20.79 5.60
N GLY A 43 -33.58 -20.06 5.20
CA GLY A 43 -34.25 -19.10 6.07
C GLY A 43 -33.36 -17.87 6.46
N ARG A 44 -32.22 -17.71 5.78
CA ARG A 44 -31.29 -16.60 5.94
C ARG A 44 -30.47 -16.38 4.67
N PRO A 45 -29.92 -15.19 4.41
CA PRO A 45 -29.05 -14.98 3.27
C PRO A 45 -27.81 -15.91 3.29
N LEU A 46 -27.40 -16.39 2.11
CA LEU A 46 -26.17 -17.19 1.95
C LEU A 46 -24.93 -16.32 2.01
N MET A 47 -24.79 -15.59 3.09
CA MET A 47 -23.69 -14.66 3.31
C MET A 47 -23.39 -14.59 4.81
N GLU A 48 -22.11 -14.66 5.14
CA GLU A 48 -21.64 -14.45 6.52
C GLU A 48 -20.50 -13.46 6.52
N PRO A 49 -20.60 -12.37 7.28
CA PRO A 49 -19.57 -11.35 7.30
C PRO A 49 -18.38 -11.78 8.16
N LEU A 50 -17.15 -11.65 7.63
CA LEU A 50 -15.91 -11.77 8.39
C LEU A 50 -15.61 -10.41 9.03
N ILE A 51 -15.83 -10.32 10.34
CA ILE A 51 -15.87 -9.04 11.03
C ILE A 51 -14.59 -8.84 11.85
N TRP A 52 -13.99 -7.64 11.72
CA TRP A 52 -12.92 -7.18 12.57
C TRP A 52 -13.42 -6.13 13.55
N ASN A 53 -13.21 -6.37 14.86
CA ASN A 53 -13.49 -5.42 15.94
C ASN A 53 -14.92 -4.84 15.90
N ALA A 54 -15.91 -5.73 15.92
CA ALA A 54 -17.32 -5.36 16.06
C ALA A 54 -17.58 -4.66 17.40
N THR A 55 -18.43 -3.64 17.38
CA THR A 55 -18.93 -2.97 18.57
C THR A 55 -20.43 -2.78 18.43
N SER A 56 -21.18 -2.53 19.54
CA SER A 56 -22.63 -2.35 19.48
C SER A 56 -23.06 -1.23 18.52
N GLY A 57 -22.28 -0.15 18.43
CA GLY A 57 -22.52 0.94 17.46
C GLY A 57 -22.03 0.67 16.04
N LYS A 58 -21.24 -0.39 15.81
CA LYS A 58 -20.72 -0.80 14.50
C LYS A 58 -20.69 -2.32 14.40
N PRO A 59 -21.82 -2.98 14.18
CA PRO A 59 -21.94 -4.43 14.21
C PRO A 59 -21.13 -5.11 13.08
N PHE A 60 -20.92 -4.43 11.95
CA PHE A 60 -20.08 -4.92 10.85
C PHE A 60 -18.58 -4.56 11.01
N GLY A 61 -18.17 -4.19 12.22
CA GLY A 61 -16.78 -3.91 12.54
C GLY A 61 -16.23 -2.63 11.91
N ARG A 62 -14.90 -2.57 11.83
CA ARG A 62 -14.15 -1.44 11.27
C ARG A 62 -13.02 -1.93 10.39
N SER A 63 -12.72 -1.22 9.33
CA SER A 63 -11.52 -1.48 8.54
C SER A 63 -10.25 -1.23 9.36
N ARG A 64 -9.26 -2.11 9.22
CA ARG A 64 -7.91 -1.86 9.73
C ARG A 64 -7.21 -0.73 9.00
N LEU A 65 -7.56 -0.49 7.73
CA LEU A 65 -7.06 0.62 6.93
C LEU A 65 -7.74 1.93 7.35
N LYS A 66 -7.35 2.46 8.51
CA LYS A 66 -7.83 3.73 9.04
C LYS A 66 -7.32 4.90 8.21
N ARG A 67 -7.97 6.07 8.37
CA ARG A 67 -7.55 7.30 7.68
C ARG A 67 -6.09 7.66 7.98
N SER A 68 -5.63 7.47 9.22
CA SER A 68 -4.23 7.71 9.61
C SER A 68 -3.24 6.88 8.80
N ILE A 69 -3.53 5.61 8.55
CA ILE A 69 -2.67 4.73 7.73
C ILE A 69 -2.61 5.22 6.28
N ARG A 70 -3.76 5.60 5.70
CA ARG A 70 -3.80 6.15 4.35
C ARG A 70 -3.00 7.45 4.24
N THR A 71 -3.13 8.34 5.22
CA THR A 71 -2.34 9.59 5.26
C THR A 71 -0.84 9.33 5.31
N LEU A 72 -0.40 8.31 6.07
CA LEU A 72 1.02 7.92 6.11
C LEU A 72 1.52 7.39 4.76
N ILE A 73 0.69 6.62 4.05
CA ILE A 73 1.02 6.14 2.69
C ILE A 73 1.14 7.31 1.72
N ASP A 74 0.18 8.24 1.75
CA ASP A 74 0.19 9.43 0.90
C ASP A 74 1.41 10.32 1.19
N ASP A 75 1.78 10.48 2.47
CA ASP A 75 2.96 11.26 2.90
C ASP A 75 4.27 10.58 2.44
N TYR A 76 4.35 9.25 2.52
CA TYR A 76 5.48 8.51 2.01
C TYR A 76 5.64 8.67 0.49
N ILE A 77 4.57 8.51 -0.29
CA ILE A 77 4.59 8.66 -1.75
C ILE A 77 5.03 10.07 -2.14
N ARG A 78 4.51 11.10 -1.46
CA ARG A 78 4.93 12.50 -1.71
C ARG A 78 6.40 12.72 -1.38
N THR A 79 6.91 12.13 -0.30
CA THR A 79 8.32 12.26 0.08
C THR A 79 9.22 11.59 -0.95
N VAL A 80 8.85 10.41 -1.48
CA VAL A 80 9.57 9.74 -2.56
C VAL A 80 9.59 10.59 -3.83
N ALA A 81 8.44 11.14 -4.22
CA ALA A 81 8.34 12.01 -5.39
C ALA A 81 9.22 13.26 -5.25
N ASN A 82 9.19 13.92 -4.09
CA ASN A 82 10.04 15.08 -3.81
C ASN A 82 11.53 14.73 -3.81
N ALA A 83 11.90 13.58 -3.26
CA ALA A 83 13.29 13.08 -3.29
C ALA A 83 13.76 12.82 -4.72
N THR A 84 12.90 12.24 -5.57
CA THR A 84 13.22 11.99 -6.98
C THR A 84 13.45 13.32 -7.73
N ILE A 85 12.58 14.30 -7.52
CA ILE A 85 12.74 15.64 -8.12
C ILE A 85 14.02 16.31 -7.62
N ALA A 86 14.30 16.28 -6.32
CA ALA A 86 15.51 16.84 -5.75
C ALA A 86 16.77 16.20 -6.36
N LEU A 87 16.75 14.88 -6.56
CA LEU A 87 17.85 14.13 -7.17
C LEU A 87 18.12 14.57 -8.61
N GLU A 88 17.08 14.87 -9.40
CA GLU A 88 17.24 15.38 -10.77
C GLU A 88 17.98 16.73 -10.78
N PHE A 89 17.67 17.61 -9.85
CA PHE A 89 18.39 18.90 -9.71
C PHE A 89 19.81 18.72 -9.18
N ASP A 90 20.03 17.79 -8.25
CA ASP A 90 21.36 17.53 -7.67
C ASP A 90 22.33 16.88 -8.66
N THR A 91 21.84 16.15 -9.66
CA THR A 91 22.67 15.54 -10.70
C THR A 91 23.24 16.57 -11.69
N THR A 92 22.63 17.75 -11.78
CA THR A 92 23.04 18.83 -12.68
C THR A 92 23.29 20.13 -11.91
N PRO A 93 24.38 20.21 -11.12
CA PRO A 93 24.64 21.37 -10.31
C PRO A 93 24.82 22.62 -11.17
N GLN A 94 24.14 23.69 -10.78
CA GLN A 94 24.24 24.97 -11.47
C GLN A 94 25.63 25.58 -11.24
N LYS A 95 26.33 25.87 -12.32
CA LYS A 95 27.62 26.57 -12.31
C LYS A 95 27.38 28.05 -12.56
N TYR A 96 28.20 28.89 -11.97
CA TYR A 96 28.19 30.32 -12.20
C TYR A 96 29.61 30.81 -12.45
N ILE A 97 29.71 31.94 -13.17
CA ILE A 97 30.93 32.66 -13.41
C ILE A 97 30.66 34.13 -13.15
N LEU A 98 31.57 34.81 -12.46
CA LEU A 98 31.50 36.22 -12.16
C LEU A 98 32.75 36.90 -12.69
N GLY A 99 32.67 38.21 -13.04
CA GLY A 99 33.80 39.02 -13.44
C GLY A 99 34.25 38.80 -14.89
N VAL A 100 33.37 38.28 -15.75
CA VAL A 100 33.60 38.20 -17.20
C VAL A 100 33.08 39.42 -17.92
N THR A 101 33.67 39.74 -19.10
CA THR A 101 33.18 40.81 -19.99
C THR A 101 31.95 40.27 -20.77
N ASP A 102 31.18 41.23 -21.36
CA ASP A 102 30.02 40.87 -22.18
C ASP A 102 30.39 39.97 -23.37
N GLU A 103 31.55 40.23 -24.00
CA GLU A 103 32.07 39.44 -25.11
C GLU A 103 32.41 38.00 -24.68
N GLN A 104 33.01 37.82 -23.49
CA GLN A 104 33.32 36.53 -22.92
C GLN A 104 32.04 35.78 -22.51
N TYR A 105 31.05 36.50 -22.02
CA TYR A 105 29.75 35.97 -21.67
C TYR A 105 29.04 35.41 -22.91
N ASP A 106 29.00 36.11 -24.00
CA ASP A 106 28.38 35.68 -25.26
C ASP A 106 29.04 34.42 -25.83
N VAL A 107 30.38 34.32 -25.76
CA VAL A 107 31.13 33.13 -26.17
C VAL A 107 30.75 31.91 -25.28
N LEU A 108 30.68 32.12 -23.96
CA LEU A 108 30.35 31.06 -23.00
C LEU A 108 28.91 30.56 -23.15
N ILE A 109 27.97 31.46 -23.48
CA ILE A 109 26.56 31.07 -23.71
C ILE A 109 26.36 30.39 -25.06
N SER A 110 27.11 30.79 -26.09
CA SER A 110 26.97 30.18 -27.41
C SER A 110 27.31 28.68 -27.43
N ASP A 111 28.18 28.22 -26.53
CA ASP A 111 28.60 26.80 -26.40
C ASP A 111 27.98 26.12 -25.20
N LYS A 112 26.65 26.25 -25.05
CA LYS A 112 25.87 25.71 -23.91
C LYS A 112 26.11 24.23 -23.62
N PHE A 113 26.34 23.42 -24.63
CA PHE A 113 26.54 21.98 -24.49
C PHE A 113 27.87 21.63 -23.82
N LYS A 114 28.96 22.33 -24.15
CA LYS A 114 30.26 22.10 -23.53
C LYS A 114 30.32 22.57 -22.08
N SER A 115 29.60 23.64 -21.76
CA SER A 115 29.47 24.13 -20.38
C SER A 115 28.72 23.22 -19.46
N TYR A 116 27.83 22.37 -20.03
CA TYR A 116 26.95 21.48 -19.26
C TYR A 116 27.63 20.15 -18.85
N VAL A 117 28.50 19.60 -19.69
CA VAL A 117 29.11 18.28 -19.50
C VAL A 117 30.61 18.39 -19.21
N GLY A 118 30.98 18.97 -18.04
CA GLY A 118 32.33 18.76 -17.48
C GLY A 118 33.51 19.34 -18.26
N SER A 119 33.28 20.28 -19.21
CA SER A 119 34.37 20.92 -19.95
C SER A 119 35.12 21.93 -19.07
N LEU A 120 36.41 22.06 -19.33
CA LEU A 120 37.25 23.09 -18.73
C LEU A 120 36.81 24.46 -19.27
N LEU A 121 36.28 25.31 -18.40
CA LEU A 121 36.00 26.70 -18.71
C LEU A 121 37.28 27.51 -18.49
N ALA A 122 37.78 28.16 -19.50
CA ALA A 122 38.90 29.10 -19.40
C ALA A 122 38.39 30.51 -19.72
N ALA A 123 38.64 31.43 -18.84
CA ALA A 123 38.41 32.87 -19.07
C ALA A 123 39.63 33.67 -18.63
N THR A 124 39.90 34.74 -19.32
CA THR A 124 41.01 35.68 -19.00
C THR A 124 40.53 36.78 -18.06
N SER A 125 41.48 37.46 -17.40
CA SER A 125 41.16 38.59 -16.55
C SER A 125 40.39 39.67 -17.33
N ASN A 126 39.46 40.34 -16.63
CA ASN A 126 38.71 41.43 -17.21
C ASN A 126 39.66 42.64 -17.46
N PRO A 127 39.85 43.10 -18.73
CA PRO A 127 40.79 44.17 -19.05
C PRO A 127 40.36 45.53 -18.48
N GLU A 128 39.07 45.73 -18.15
CA GLU A 128 38.54 46.98 -17.64
C GLU A 128 38.72 47.11 -16.12
N THR A 129 38.53 46.01 -15.37
CA THR A 129 38.61 46.04 -13.90
C THR A 129 39.91 45.44 -13.37
N GLY A 130 40.64 44.65 -14.18
CA GLY A 130 41.84 43.92 -13.78
C GLY A 130 41.55 42.70 -12.86
N GLU A 131 40.28 42.37 -12.63
CA GLU A 131 39.88 41.27 -11.80
C GLU A 131 39.87 39.94 -12.57
N ASN A 132 40.22 38.85 -11.87
CA ASN A 132 40.15 37.51 -12.45
C ASN A 132 38.75 36.96 -12.32
N PRO A 133 38.23 36.26 -13.34
CA PRO A 133 36.94 35.59 -13.26
C PRO A 133 36.89 34.57 -12.14
N VAL A 134 35.80 34.56 -11.38
CA VAL A 134 35.53 33.61 -10.32
C VAL A 134 34.53 32.57 -10.80
N PHE A 135 34.98 31.33 -10.84
CA PHE A 135 34.13 30.18 -11.15
C PHE A 135 33.60 29.59 -9.87
N GLY A 136 32.33 29.26 -9.85
CA GLY A 136 31.73 28.59 -8.73
C GLY A 136 30.62 27.63 -9.16
N GLN A 137 30.25 26.83 -8.23
CA GLN A 137 29.11 25.89 -8.36
C GLN A 137 28.22 26.09 -7.14
N LEU A 138 26.93 26.15 -7.34
CA LEU A 138 25.98 26.15 -6.24
C LEU A 138 26.13 24.86 -5.47
N ALA A 139 26.06 24.97 -4.14
CA ALA A 139 26.13 23.79 -3.29
C ALA A 139 24.97 22.82 -3.62
N GLN A 140 25.29 21.55 -3.76
CA GLN A 140 24.30 20.52 -3.97
C GLN A 140 23.46 20.35 -2.69
N GLY A 141 22.18 20.11 -2.87
CA GLY A 141 21.27 19.76 -1.79
C GLY A 141 21.64 18.43 -1.14
N SER A 142 21.16 18.20 0.05
CA SER A 142 21.32 16.92 0.71
C SER A 142 20.01 16.12 0.62
N LEU A 143 20.10 14.86 0.19
CA LEU A 143 18.96 13.91 0.20
C LEU A 143 18.69 13.32 1.57
N SER A 144 19.58 13.54 2.54
CA SER A 144 19.47 13.01 3.91
C SER A 144 18.12 13.35 4.56
N PRO A 145 17.58 14.57 4.49
CA PRO A 145 16.28 14.89 5.08
C PRO A 145 15.13 14.08 4.49
N HIS A 146 15.17 13.80 3.18
CA HIS A 146 14.17 12.97 2.53
C HIS A 146 14.24 11.52 3.00
N THR A 147 15.44 10.97 3.09
CA THR A 147 15.68 9.60 3.58
C THR A 147 15.24 9.44 5.02
N GLU A 148 15.54 10.42 5.87
CA GLU A 148 15.12 10.44 7.27
C GLU A 148 13.59 10.52 7.39
N LYS A 149 12.95 11.38 6.61
CA LYS A 149 11.49 11.49 6.57
C LYS A 149 10.84 10.18 6.13
N MET A 150 11.37 9.50 5.10
CA MET A 150 10.88 8.18 4.66
C MET A 150 11.01 7.15 5.78
N ARG A 151 12.14 7.07 6.46
CA ARG A 151 12.38 6.17 7.59
C ARG A 151 11.41 6.44 8.75
N MET A 152 11.21 7.70 9.10
CA MET A 152 10.27 8.11 10.14
C MET A 152 8.84 7.72 9.78
N THR A 153 8.40 7.98 8.55
CA THR A 153 7.05 7.65 8.08
C THR A 153 6.83 6.13 8.06
N ALA A 154 7.83 5.35 7.62
CA ALA A 154 7.79 3.88 7.66
C ALA A 154 7.70 3.35 9.10
N THR A 155 8.42 3.93 10.04
CA THR A 155 8.34 3.57 11.48
C THR A 155 6.95 3.87 12.05
N GLN A 156 6.38 5.02 11.72
CA GLN A 156 5.02 5.37 12.13
C GLN A 156 3.97 4.44 11.51
N PHE A 157 4.17 4.02 10.26
CA PHE A 157 3.31 3.06 9.59
C PHE A 157 3.38 1.69 10.26
N ALA A 158 4.57 1.21 10.59
CA ALA A 158 4.77 -0.04 11.33
C ALA A 158 4.04 0.01 12.68
N ALA A 159 4.20 1.06 13.46
CA ALA A 159 3.51 1.26 14.74
C ALA A 159 1.97 1.31 14.57
N ALA A 160 1.46 1.97 13.54
CA ALA A 160 0.03 2.10 13.27
C ALA A 160 -0.64 0.80 12.81
N THR A 161 0.13 -0.10 12.18
CA THR A 161 -0.34 -1.38 11.62
C THR A 161 -0.07 -2.58 12.51
N GLY A 162 0.83 -2.45 13.50
CA GLY A 162 1.32 -3.56 14.33
C GLY A 162 2.37 -4.43 13.62
N LEU A 163 2.93 -3.94 12.50
CA LEU A 163 4.08 -4.55 11.83
C LEU A 163 5.37 -4.22 12.56
N THR A 164 6.41 -4.99 12.31
CA THR A 164 7.76 -4.64 12.77
C THR A 164 8.40 -3.61 11.81
N VAL A 165 9.38 -2.86 12.31
CA VAL A 165 10.11 -1.88 11.47
C VAL A 165 10.86 -2.59 10.33
N THR A 166 11.31 -3.81 10.56
CA THR A 166 11.96 -4.67 9.55
C THR A 166 11.00 -5.13 8.47
N ASP A 167 9.72 -5.39 8.80
CA ASP A 167 8.70 -5.77 7.80
C ASP A 167 8.43 -4.65 6.79
N VAL A 168 8.66 -3.39 7.18
CA VAL A 168 8.50 -2.22 6.30
C VAL A 168 9.82 -1.78 5.66
N GLY A 169 10.86 -2.61 5.73
CA GLY A 169 12.13 -2.38 5.04
C GLY A 169 13.08 -1.41 5.74
N VAL A 170 12.81 -1.03 6.98
CA VAL A 170 13.74 -0.21 7.77
C VAL A 170 14.72 -1.13 8.49
N VAL A 171 15.91 -1.27 7.92
CA VAL A 171 17.00 -2.06 8.50
C VAL A 171 17.90 -1.14 9.34
N ASN A 172 18.25 -1.59 10.54
CA ASN A 172 19.22 -0.93 11.40
C ASN A 172 20.54 -1.69 11.31
N ASP A 173 21.42 -1.25 10.42
CA ASP A 173 22.72 -1.90 10.15
C ASP A 173 23.64 -1.95 11.40
N ALA A 174 23.39 -1.10 12.38
CA ALA A 174 24.22 -0.98 13.58
C ALA A 174 23.98 -2.08 14.62
N ASN A 175 22.90 -2.88 14.52
CA ASN A 175 22.59 -3.87 15.55
C ASN A 175 21.85 -5.07 14.92
N PRO A 176 22.55 -6.16 14.56
CA PRO A 176 21.89 -7.38 14.06
C PRO A 176 20.95 -7.92 15.14
N THR A 177 19.66 -7.93 14.80
CA THR A 177 18.62 -8.38 15.73
C THR A 177 18.72 -9.90 15.89
N SER A 178 18.80 -10.39 17.12
CA SER A 178 18.78 -11.83 17.40
C SER A 178 17.44 -12.45 17.01
N SER A 179 17.42 -13.76 16.73
CA SER A 179 16.18 -14.49 16.39
C SER A 179 15.10 -14.30 17.46
N ASP A 180 15.47 -14.27 18.72
CA ASP A 180 14.55 -14.06 19.84
C ASP A 180 13.96 -12.64 19.85
N ALA A 181 14.75 -11.63 19.49
CA ALA A 181 14.28 -10.27 19.38
C ALA A 181 13.31 -10.09 18.17
N ILE A 182 13.56 -10.77 17.06
CA ILE A 182 12.64 -10.79 15.90
C ILE A 182 11.31 -11.44 16.30
N LEU A 183 11.36 -12.56 17.01
CA LEU A 183 10.15 -13.23 17.52
C LEU A 183 9.40 -12.33 18.50
N ALA A 184 10.10 -11.67 19.43
CA ALA A 184 9.47 -10.75 20.38
C ALA A 184 8.81 -9.55 19.68
N GLN A 185 9.43 -8.99 18.64
CA GLN A 185 8.85 -7.89 17.85
C GLN A 185 7.61 -8.31 17.09
N SER A 186 7.54 -9.54 16.58
CA SER A 186 6.40 -10.06 15.83
C SER A 186 5.19 -10.43 16.70
N GLN A 187 5.34 -10.51 18.03
CA GLN A 187 4.27 -10.92 18.96
C GLN A 187 3.00 -10.08 18.82
N THR A 188 3.11 -8.78 18.61
CA THR A 188 1.94 -7.90 18.42
C THR A 188 1.12 -8.32 17.20
N LEU A 189 1.78 -8.63 16.07
CA LEU A 189 1.14 -9.08 14.85
C LEU A 189 0.50 -10.46 15.04
N VAL A 190 1.21 -11.37 15.74
CA VAL A 190 0.71 -12.71 16.08
C VAL A 190 -0.57 -12.63 16.90
N LEU A 191 -0.59 -11.79 17.96
CA LEU A 191 -1.78 -11.59 18.79
C LEU A 191 -2.95 -11.01 17.99
N LEU A 192 -2.70 -10.05 17.11
CA LEU A 192 -3.72 -9.49 16.22
C LEU A 192 -4.28 -10.54 15.25
N ALA A 193 -3.43 -11.42 14.72
CA ALA A 193 -3.84 -12.51 13.86
C ALA A 193 -4.67 -13.56 14.62
N GLN A 194 -4.26 -13.91 15.84
CA GLN A 194 -5.02 -14.82 16.71
C GLN A 194 -6.40 -14.25 17.07
N GLN A 195 -6.46 -12.96 17.42
CA GLN A 195 -7.72 -12.28 17.70
C GLN A 195 -8.65 -12.27 16.47
N LEU A 196 -8.11 -12.06 15.27
CA LEU A 196 -8.86 -12.12 14.02
C LEU A 196 -9.39 -13.55 13.77
N ASN A 197 -8.55 -14.57 13.97
CA ASN A 197 -8.91 -15.97 13.80
C ASN A 197 -10.04 -16.37 14.76
N THR A 198 -9.92 -15.98 16.03
CA THR A 198 -10.97 -16.25 17.04
C THR A 198 -12.28 -15.57 16.65
N GLY A 199 -12.24 -14.28 16.28
CA GLY A 199 -13.44 -13.53 15.91
C GLY A 199 -14.12 -14.05 14.64
N ASN A 200 -13.36 -14.59 13.69
CA ASN A 200 -13.90 -15.13 12.43
C ASN A 200 -14.17 -16.65 12.49
N GLY A 201 -13.75 -17.34 13.54
CA GLY A 201 -13.96 -18.77 13.68
C GLY A 201 -15.42 -19.16 13.62
N ASP A 202 -16.28 -18.45 14.32
CA ASP A 202 -17.72 -18.69 14.30
C ASP A 202 -18.36 -18.41 12.93
N ALA A 203 -17.90 -17.36 12.26
CA ALA A 203 -18.38 -17.05 10.90
C ALA A 203 -18.00 -18.15 9.91
N LEU A 204 -16.76 -18.66 9.96
CA LEU A 204 -16.31 -19.76 9.11
C LEU A 204 -17.06 -21.06 9.42
N ARG A 205 -17.36 -21.34 10.70
CA ARG A 205 -18.21 -22.45 11.12
C ARG A 205 -19.61 -22.34 10.51
N THR A 206 -20.21 -21.16 10.58
CA THR A 206 -21.52 -20.88 9.98
C THR A 206 -21.51 -21.09 8.47
N ILE A 207 -20.45 -20.65 7.77
CA ILE A 207 -20.26 -20.89 6.33
C ILE A 207 -20.19 -22.38 6.03
N ALA A 208 -19.43 -23.15 6.80
CA ALA A 208 -19.33 -24.60 6.63
C ALA A 208 -20.69 -25.32 6.85
N GLN A 209 -21.43 -24.91 7.87
CA GLN A 209 -22.79 -25.44 8.12
C GLN A 209 -23.74 -25.09 6.98
N MET A 210 -23.71 -23.86 6.45
CA MET A 210 -24.51 -23.50 5.29
C MET A 210 -24.15 -24.35 4.06
N ALA A 211 -22.85 -24.57 3.81
CA ALA A 211 -22.40 -25.41 2.71
C ALA A 211 -22.90 -26.84 2.83
N GLN A 212 -22.82 -27.46 4.02
CA GLN A 212 -23.34 -28.80 4.29
C GLN A 212 -24.87 -28.87 4.07
N ALA A 213 -25.60 -27.89 4.58
CA ALA A 213 -27.05 -27.82 4.43
C ALA A 213 -27.47 -27.70 2.94
N ILE A 214 -26.74 -26.92 2.14
CA ILE A 214 -26.97 -26.80 0.69
C ILE A 214 -26.69 -28.12 -0.01
N LEU A 215 -25.57 -28.78 0.27
CA LEU A 215 -25.21 -30.08 -0.34
C LEU A 215 -26.24 -31.16 -0.07
N ARG A 216 -26.84 -31.15 1.10
CA ARG A 216 -27.90 -32.06 1.48
C ARG A 216 -29.31 -31.61 1.12
N ASN A 217 -29.45 -30.40 0.63
CA ASN A 217 -30.74 -29.76 0.34
C ASN A 217 -31.70 -29.76 1.54
N VAL A 218 -31.18 -29.47 2.73
CA VAL A 218 -31.93 -29.43 3.99
C VAL A 218 -31.74 -28.05 4.67
N PRO A 219 -32.69 -27.64 5.53
CA PRO A 219 -32.50 -26.45 6.34
C PRO A 219 -31.38 -26.66 7.37
N PRO A 220 -30.69 -25.62 7.87
CA PRO A 220 -29.57 -25.75 8.83
C PRO A 220 -29.96 -26.52 10.13
N GLY A 221 -31.21 -26.39 10.57
CA GLY A 221 -31.72 -27.09 11.75
C GLY A 221 -31.83 -28.61 11.61
N ALA A 222 -31.82 -29.13 10.37
CA ALA A 222 -31.88 -30.56 10.08
C ALA A 222 -30.49 -31.22 9.91
N LEU A 223 -29.40 -30.47 10.09
CA LEU A 223 -28.04 -31.00 10.13
C LEU A 223 -27.85 -31.90 11.38
N THR A 224 -27.09 -32.97 11.22
CA THR A 224 -26.70 -33.83 12.35
C THR A 224 -25.78 -33.10 13.33
N GLU A 225 -25.61 -33.63 14.52
CA GLU A 225 -24.71 -33.02 15.51
C GLU A 225 -23.26 -32.96 15.03
N GLU A 226 -22.78 -34.00 14.34
CA GLU A 226 -21.44 -34.02 13.74
C GLU A 226 -21.25 -32.94 12.70
N GLU A 227 -22.23 -32.71 11.84
CA GLU A 227 -22.18 -31.65 10.81
C GLU A 227 -22.26 -30.27 11.39
N ARG A 228 -22.88 -30.06 12.54
CA ARG A 228 -22.92 -28.80 13.27
C ARG A 228 -21.64 -28.51 14.04
N ASN A 229 -20.92 -29.57 14.46
CA ASN A 229 -19.68 -29.46 15.23
C ASN A 229 -18.41 -29.25 14.39
N VAL A 230 -18.56 -28.80 13.15
CA VAL A 230 -17.42 -28.40 12.31
C VAL A 230 -16.73 -27.18 12.92
N MET A 231 -15.42 -27.28 13.17
CA MET A 231 -14.61 -26.18 13.70
C MET A 231 -13.49 -25.82 12.74
N PRO A 232 -13.25 -24.53 12.47
CA PRO A 232 -12.13 -24.12 11.66
C PRO A 232 -10.82 -24.36 12.43
N HIS A 233 -9.84 -24.95 11.77
CA HIS A 233 -8.50 -25.10 12.30
C HIS A 233 -7.57 -24.05 11.66
N PHE A 234 -7.05 -23.15 12.47
CA PHE A 234 -6.09 -22.14 12.04
C PHE A 234 -4.67 -22.62 12.32
N LYS A 235 -3.78 -22.44 11.35
CA LYS A 235 -2.34 -22.63 11.61
C LYS A 235 -1.86 -21.58 12.61
N ASN A 236 -0.87 -21.94 13.43
CA ASN A 236 -0.25 -20.99 14.35
C ASN A 236 0.43 -19.85 13.56
N PRO A 237 0.00 -18.60 13.70
CA PRO A 237 0.57 -17.49 12.94
C PRO A 237 2.03 -17.17 13.36
N ALA A 238 2.48 -17.67 14.50
CA ALA A 238 3.87 -17.49 14.97
C ALA A 238 4.85 -18.50 14.34
N MET A 239 4.35 -19.58 13.70
CA MET A 239 5.21 -20.57 13.08
C MET A 239 5.32 -20.33 11.58
N PRO A 240 6.54 -20.20 11.01
CA PRO A 240 6.71 -20.33 9.58
C PRO A 240 6.17 -21.69 9.15
N SER A 241 5.43 -21.74 8.05
CA SER A 241 5.01 -23.00 7.46
C SER A 241 6.26 -23.76 7.05
N VAL A 242 6.73 -24.68 7.89
CA VAL A 242 7.68 -25.69 7.43
C VAL A 242 6.87 -26.55 6.45
N ALA A 243 7.15 -26.37 5.16
CA ALA A 243 6.65 -27.27 4.16
C ALA A 243 7.27 -28.65 4.47
N VAL A 244 6.44 -29.58 4.92
CA VAL A 244 6.77 -31.00 5.01
C VAL A 244 6.50 -31.60 3.65
#